data_6efcddc9cc75420958b8d5f989d5dba5
#
_entry.id   6efcddc9cc75420958b8d5f989d5dba5
#
_cell.length_a   1.000
_cell.length_b   1.000
_cell.length_c   1.000
_cell.angle_alpha   90.00
_cell.angle_beta   90.00
_cell.angle_gamma   90.00
#
_symmetry.space_group_name_H-M   'P 1'
#
loop_
_entity.id
_entity.type
_entity.pdbx_description
1 polymer ?
#
loop_
_entity_poly.entity_id
_entity_poly.type
_entity_poly.pdbx_seq_one_letter_code
_entity_poly.pdbx_strand_id
1 'polypeptide(L)'
;MFRVKVLVIFTLFATVAFAKNDSTAIFQGCSGGMMGHVGYLFGHPADATLPTGEKISPQGMTYGLGGSMRVHLWKHLRVGMEGFSSTMKSGVSDQHDFLQDGSYIRTGWGGVIADACWRLEKIWPYIGGSVGGGAMRTLSVVEGSQDDWLAEQVAVLHKQGFGYINPYLGMDYCITKRIHATFRLDWMLAFSNEQLVFPTGPRLYIGIMFCH
;
A
#
# COMPACT_ATOMS: atom_id res chain seq x y z
N MET A 1 -21.61 14.88 2.69
CA MET A 1 -21.02 15.02 1.33
C MET A 1 -20.06 13.90 0.92
N PHE A 2 -19.44 13.18 1.83
CA PHE A 2 -18.50 12.07 1.52
C PHE A 2 -19.20 10.83 0.91
N ARG A 3 -20.40 10.48 1.38
CA ARG A 3 -21.14 9.28 0.94
C ARG A 3 -21.54 9.27 -0.56
N VAL A 4 -21.80 10.44 -1.14
CA VAL A 4 -22.20 10.56 -2.55
C VAL A 4 -21.01 10.35 -3.50
N LYS A 5 -19.80 10.82 -3.13
CA LYS A 5 -18.60 10.67 -3.95
C LYS A 5 -18.14 9.21 -4.07
N VAL A 6 -18.28 8.43 -2.99
CA VAL A 6 -17.94 7.00 -2.99
C VAL A 6 -18.91 6.21 -3.88
N LEU A 7 -20.19 6.56 -3.85
CA LEU A 7 -21.22 5.89 -4.68
C LEU A 7 -20.99 6.14 -6.18
N VAL A 8 -20.58 7.36 -6.56
CA VAL A 8 -20.28 7.73 -7.96
C VAL A 8 -19.05 6.97 -8.48
N ILE A 9 -18.02 6.78 -7.67
CA ILE A 9 -16.85 5.99 -8.05
C ILE A 9 -17.23 4.52 -8.25
N PHE A 10 -18.04 3.95 -7.35
CA PHE A 10 -18.50 2.56 -7.47
C PHE A 10 -19.41 2.35 -8.68
N THR A 11 -20.29 3.30 -9.02
CA THR A 11 -21.14 3.24 -10.22
C THR A 11 -20.35 3.38 -11.51
N LEU A 12 -19.29 4.22 -11.55
CA LEU A 12 -18.39 4.30 -12.69
C LEU A 12 -17.64 2.98 -12.93
N PHE A 13 -17.18 2.32 -11.86
CA PHE A 13 -16.55 1.00 -11.96
C PHE A 13 -17.51 -0.08 -12.46
N ALA A 14 -18.78 -0.06 -12.00
CA ALA A 14 -19.79 -1.00 -12.43
C ALA A 14 -20.15 -0.84 -13.92
N THR A 15 -20.25 0.38 -14.42
CA THR A 15 -20.60 0.64 -15.83
C THR A 15 -19.50 0.22 -16.81
N VAL A 16 -18.20 0.34 -16.43
CA VAL A 16 -17.09 -0.14 -17.26
C VAL A 16 -17.02 -1.68 -17.28
N ALA A 17 -17.46 -2.34 -16.22
CA ALA A 17 -17.47 -3.81 -16.13
C ALA A 17 -18.56 -4.46 -17.01
N PHE A 18 -19.65 -3.76 -17.32
CA PHE A 18 -20.78 -4.28 -18.09
C PHE A 18 -20.79 -3.93 -19.57
N ALA A 19 -19.68 -3.40 -20.12
CA ALA A 19 -19.56 -3.21 -21.56
C ALA A 19 -19.66 -4.57 -22.28
N LYS A 20 -20.71 -4.69 -23.09
CA LYS A 20 -21.15 -5.87 -23.85
C LYS A 20 -19.98 -6.70 -24.42
N ASN A 21 -19.94 -7.97 -24.07
CA ASN A 21 -18.81 -8.82 -24.35
C ASN A 21 -19.21 -10.09 -25.13
N ASP A 22 -18.55 -10.33 -26.24
CA ASP A 22 -18.75 -11.50 -27.12
C ASP A 22 -17.91 -12.73 -26.72
N SER A 23 -17.19 -12.72 -25.61
CA SER A 23 -16.49 -13.90 -25.14
C SER A 23 -17.29 -14.66 -24.09
N THR A 24 -17.72 -15.85 -24.44
CA THR A 24 -18.60 -16.72 -23.61
C THR A 24 -17.92 -17.32 -22.39
N ALA A 25 -16.59 -17.24 -22.26
CA ALA A 25 -15.86 -17.78 -21.12
C ALA A 25 -15.75 -16.75 -19.98
N ILE A 26 -16.32 -17.05 -18.82
CA ILE A 26 -16.25 -16.21 -17.62
C ILE A 26 -14.81 -16.18 -17.07
N PHE A 27 -14.15 -17.33 -17.02
CA PHE A 27 -12.77 -17.45 -16.55
C PHE A 27 -11.80 -17.43 -17.72
N GLN A 28 -10.80 -16.56 -17.66
CA GLN A 28 -9.80 -16.38 -18.71
C GLN A 28 -8.36 -16.57 -18.23
N GLY A 29 -8.17 -17.08 -17.02
CA GLY A 29 -6.87 -17.36 -16.46
C GLY A 29 -6.64 -16.70 -15.12
N CYS A 30 -5.43 -16.86 -14.63
CA CYS A 30 -4.98 -16.21 -13.39
C CYS A 30 -3.58 -15.66 -13.55
N SER A 31 -3.23 -14.70 -12.71
CA SER A 31 -1.87 -14.18 -12.60
C SER A 31 -1.51 -13.97 -11.14
N GLY A 32 -0.25 -14.15 -10.82
CA GLY A 32 0.24 -13.92 -9.47
C GLY A 32 1.74 -13.67 -9.48
N GLY A 33 2.22 -12.86 -8.54
CA GLY A 33 3.62 -12.56 -8.49
C GLY A 33 4.02 -11.63 -7.36
N MET A 34 5.28 -11.25 -7.40
CA MET A 34 5.91 -10.40 -6.39
C MET A 34 6.24 -9.02 -6.97
N MET A 35 6.12 -8.01 -6.12
CA MET A 35 6.43 -6.62 -6.45
C MET A 35 7.21 -5.99 -5.30
N GLY A 36 8.28 -5.27 -5.67
CA GLY A 36 8.91 -4.29 -4.79
C GLY A 36 8.22 -2.94 -4.95
N HIS A 37 8.26 -2.12 -3.90
CA HIS A 37 7.75 -0.78 -3.99
C HIS A 37 8.62 0.22 -3.25
N VAL A 38 8.56 1.44 -3.74
CA VAL A 38 9.05 2.64 -3.08
C VAL A 38 7.91 3.64 -3.02
N GLY A 39 7.87 4.45 -1.97
CA GLY A 39 6.81 5.44 -1.81
C GLY A 39 7.22 6.54 -0.86
N TYR A 40 6.33 7.49 -0.69
CA TYR A 40 6.50 8.57 0.27
C TYR A 40 5.30 8.59 1.23
N LEU A 41 5.60 8.55 2.51
CA LEU A 41 4.62 8.69 3.58
C LEU A 41 4.47 10.16 3.90
N PHE A 42 3.26 10.69 3.77
CA PHE A 42 2.92 12.01 4.29
C PHE A 42 2.48 11.87 5.74
N GLY A 43 3.32 12.37 6.66
CA GLY A 43 2.94 12.46 8.07
C GLY A 43 1.84 13.50 8.25
N HIS A 44 0.74 13.11 8.87
CA HIS A 44 -0.09 14.11 9.55
C HIS A 44 0.52 14.36 10.93
N PRO A 45 0.49 15.61 11.44
CA PRO A 45 0.84 15.88 12.81
C PRO A 45 -0.18 15.14 13.69
N ALA A 46 0.10 13.90 13.96
CA ALA A 46 -0.66 13.14 14.92
C ALA A 46 -0.21 13.59 16.30
N ASP A 47 -1.14 13.60 17.23
CA ASP A 47 -0.85 13.74 18.64
C ASP A 47 -0.19 12.45 19.20
N ALA A 48 0.75 11.86 18.46
CA ALA A 48 1.67 10.88 18.99
C ALA A 48 2.60 11.64 19.94
N THR A 49 2.12 11.84 21.15
CA THR A 49 2.88 12.48 22.21
C THR A 49 3.87 11.44 22.73
N LEU A 50 5.15 11.67 22.51
CA LEU A 50 6.18 10.95 23.26
C LEU A 50 5.96 11.19 24.76
N PRO A 51 6.50 10.32 25.63
CA PRO A 51 6.52 10.57 27.08
C PRO A 51 7.10 11.93 27.45
N THR A 52 7.90 12.54 26.54
CA THR A 52 8.46 13.90 26.65
C THR A 52 7.47 15.02 26.33
N GLY A 53 6.24 14.72 25.87
CA GLY A 53 5.25 15.73 25.47
C GLY A 53 5.39 16.24 24.03
N GLU A 54 6.37 15.76 23.25
CA GLU A 54 6.60 16.20 21.89
C GLU A 54 5.75 15.42 20.88
N LYS A 55 5.31 16.12 19.82
CA LYS A 55 4.52 15.56 18.72
C LYS A 55 5.46 15.13 17.60
N ILE A 56 5.38 13.87 17.20
CA ILE A 56 6.13 13.34 16.07
C ILE A 56 5.21 13.25 14.84
N SER A 57 5.68 13.81 13.73
CA SER A 57 5.04 13.67 12.42
C SER A 57 5.95 12.84 11.53
N PRO A 58 5.76 11.49 11.46
CA PRO A 58 6.59 10.65 10.65
C PRO A 58 6.28 10.88 9.17
N GLN A 59 7.24 11.41 8.44
CA GLN A 59 7.17 11.56 6.99
C GLN A 59 8.50 11.11 6.38
N GLY A 60 8.45 10.54 5.18
CA GLY A 60 9.67 10.11 4.51
C GLY A 60 9.48 9.00 3.49
N MET A 61 10.62 8.59 2.93
CA MET A 61 10.66 7.52 1.94
C MET A 61 10.39 6.16 2.59
N THR A 62 9.51 5.40 1.96
CA THR A 62 9.20 4.03 2.36
C THR A 62 9.58 3.07 1.24
N TYR A 63 9.99 1.87 1.61
CA TYR A 63 10.26 0.81 0.65
C TYR A 63 9.80 -0.53 1.21
N GLY A 64 9.49 -1.45 0.31
CA GLY A 64 9.00 -2.74 0.74
C GLY A 64 8.77 -3.74 -0.36
N LEU A 65 8.24 -4.87 0.05
CA LEU A 65 7.97 -6.01 -0.81
C LEU A 65 6.57 -6.57 -0.51
N GLY A 66 6.01 -7.21 -1.51
CA GLY A 66 4.76 -7.92 -1.38
C GLY A 66 4.38 -8.62 -2.67
N GLY A 67 3.11 -8.94 -2.80
CA GLY A 67 2.62 -9.59 -3.99
C GLY A 67 1.12 -9.46 -4.14
N SER A 68 0.66 -9.88 -5.31
CA SER A 68 -0.75 -9.96 -5.61
C SER A 68 -1.06 -11.19 -6.43
N MET A 69 -2.29 -11.66 -6.28
CA MET A 69 -2.86 -12.71 -7.10
C MET A 69 -4.18 -12.21 -7.69
N ARG A 70 -4.40 -12.44 -8.97
CA ARG A 70 -5.58 -11.99 -9.72
C ARG A 70 -6.15 -13.12 -10.55
N VAL A 71 -7.45 -13.19 -10.57
CA VAL A 71 -8.23 -14.03 -11.48
C VAL A 71 -8.79 -13.14 -12.57
N HIS A 72 -8.61 -13.52 -13.80
CA HIS A 72 -9.09 -12.79 -14.96
C HIS A 72 -10.50 -13.29 -15.28
N LEU A 73 -11.46 -12.40 -15.07
CA LEU A 73 -12.86 -12.64 -15.34
C LEU A 73 -13.29 -11.82 -16.55
N TRP A 74 -14.01 -12.45 -17.48
CA TRP A 74 -14.41 -11.85 -18.74
C TRP A 74 -13.22 -11.20 -19.46
N LYS A 75 -13.49 -10.29 -20.38
CA LYS A 75 -12.45 -9.67 -21.21
C LYS A 75 -11.58 -8.64 -20.49
N HIS A 76 -12.16 -7.95 -19.52
CA HIS A 76 -11.53 -6.77 -18.95
C HIS A 76 -11.43 -6.77 -17.43
N LEU A 77 -12.18 -7.58 -16.70
CA LEU A 77 -12.21 -7.56 -15.26
C LEU A 77 -11.18 -8.52 -14.67
N ARG A 78 -10.42 -8.03 -13.70
CA ARG A 78 -9.58 -8.86 -12.83
C ARG A 78 -9.98 -8.61 -11.38
N VAL A 79 -10.08 -9.68 -10.61
CA VAL A 79 -10.31 -9.61 -9.16
C VAL A 79 -9.29 -10.48 -8.44
N GLY A 80 -8.96 -10.14 -7.21
CA GLY A 80 -7.96 -10.92 -6.50
C GLY A 80 -7.67 -10.40 -5.11
N MET A 81 -6.47 -10.69 -4.65
CA MET A 81 -5.98 -10.24 -3.35
C MET A 81 -4.53 -9.79 -3.43
N GLU A 82 -4.16 -8.97 -2.48
CA GLU A 82 -2.79 -8.47 -2.35
C GLU A 82 -2.34 -8.44 -0.90
N GLY A 83 -1.03 -8.47 -0.70
CA GLY A 83 -0.43 -8.25 0.60
C GLY A 83 0.97 -7.69 0.47
N PHE A 84 1.26 -6.65 1.24
CA PHE A 84 2.52 -5.91 1.21
C PHE A 84 3.03 -5.59 2.60
N SER A 85 4.32 -5.39 2.67
CA SER A 85 4.99 -4.86 3.86
C SER A 85 5.90 -3.73 3.42
N SER A 86 5.87 -2.62 4.15
CA SER A 86 6.67 -1.43 3.91
C SER A 86 7.46 -1.08 5.16
N THR A 87 8.66 -0.56 4.98
CA THR A 87 9.51 -0.08 6.05
C THR A 87 9.98 1.32 5.71
N MET A 88 9.92 2.22 6.66
CA MET A 88 10.56 3.50 6.66
C MET A 88 11.65 3.45 7.73
N LYS A 89 12.91 3.53 7.32
CA LYS A 89 14.00 3.79 8.24
C LYS A 89 13.98 5.28 8.54
N SER A 90 14.06 5.61 9.80
CA SER A 90 13.86 6.94 10.29
C SER A 90 14.81 7.96 9.65
N GLY A 91 14.29 8.81 8.77
CA GLY A 91 14.80 10.15 8.56
C GLY A 91 14.24 11.13 9.60
N VAL A 92 13.76 10.62 10.72
CA VAL A 92 13.19 11.41 11.82
C VAL A 92 14.29 12.09 12.62
N SER A 93 15.54 11.61 12.52
CA SER A 93 16.69 12.22 13.17
C SER A 93 17.00 13.66 12.69
N ASP A 94 16.66 13.99 11.44
CA ASP A 94 16.95 15.32 10.90
C ASP A 94 16.00 16.43 11.42
N GLN A 95 14.89 16.07 12.07
CA GLN A 95 13.95 17.02 12.63
C GLN A 95 13.93 17.08 14.16
N HIS A 96 14.42 16.05 14.83
CA HIS A 96 14.46 15.98 16.28
C HIS A 96 15.73 15.25 16.74
N ASP A 97 16.57 15.96 17.49
CA ASP A 97 17.83 15.44 18.05
C ASP A 97 17.68 14.27 19.04
N PHE A 98 16.45 13.79 19.27
CA PHE A 98 16.13 12.77 20.29
C PHE A 98 15.96 11.35 19.73
N LEU A 99 15.87 11.18 18.40
CA LEU A 99 15.65 9.87 17.82
C LEU A 99 16.96 9.30 17.31
N GLN A 100 17.45 8.27 17.98
CA GLN A 100 18.67 7.57 17.60
C GLN A 100 18.49 6.65 16.40
N ASP A 101 19.63 6.28 15.79
CA ASP A 101 19.73 5.20 14.82
C ASP A 101 19.10 3.92 15.38
N GLY A 102 18.14 3.39 14.63
CA GLY A 102 17.35 2.20 15.04
C GLY A 102 15.85 2.43 15.09
N SER A 103 15.40 3.68 15.09
CA SER A 103 13.97 4.00 14.96
C SER A 103 13.47 3.59 13.58
N TYR A 104 12.28 2.96 13.52
CA TYR A 104 11.67 2.58 12.24
C TYR A 104 10.16 2.57 12.32
N ILE A 105 9.52 2.74 11.17
CA ILE A 105 8.10 2.50 10.99
C ILE A 105 7.94 1.34 10.03
N ARG A 106 7.21 0.32 10.46
CA ARG A 106 6.87 -0.83 9.64
C ARG A 106 5.37 -0.92 9.48
N THR A 107 4.92 -0.99 8.22
CA THR A 107 3.51 -1.11 7.86
C THR A 107 3.30 -2.40 7.09
N GLY A 108 2.30 -3.19 7.48
CA GLY A 108 1.85 -4.35 6.73
C GLY A 108 0.37 -4.18 6.41
N TRP A 109 -0.02 -4.48 5.18
CA TRP A 109 -1.41 -4.41 4.75
C TRP A 109 -1.75 -5.49 3.75
N GLY A 110 -3.04 -5.80 3.65
CA GLY A 110 -3.56 -6.72 2.66
C GLY A 110 -5.06 -6.52 2.46
N GLY A 111 -5.53 -6.94 1.29
CA GLY A 111 -6.92 -6.73 0.93
C GLY A 111 -7.31 -7.35 -0.38
N VAL A 112 -8.54 -7.05 -0.77
CA VAL A 112 -9.13 -7.46 -2.03
C VAL A 112 -8.85 -6.39 -3.08
N ILE A 113 -8.53 -6.84 -4.29
CA ILE A 113 -8.27 -5.97 -5.45
C ILE A 113 -9.28 -6.24 -6.55
N ALA A 114 -9.63 -5.19 -7.28
CA ALA A 114 -10.38 -5.28 -8.51
C ALA A 114 -9.88 -4.23 -9.50
N ASP A 115 -9.65 -4.65 -10.74
CA ASP A 115 -9.22 -3.73 -11.80
C ASP A 115 -9.81 -4.08 -13.15
N ALA A 116 -9.90 -3.05 -14.00
CA ALA A 116 -10.18 -3.17 -15.42
C ALA A 116 -8.86 -3.17 -16.18
N CYS A 117 -8.66 -4.16 -17.04
CA CYS A 117 -7.43 -4.37 -17.81
C CYS A 117 -7.74 -4.47 -19.31
N TRP A 118 -6.95 -3.80 -20.13
CA TRP A 118 -7.03 -3.84 -21.59
C TRP A 118 -5.81 -4.57 -22.16
N ARG A 119 -6.04 -5.66 -22.85
CA ARG A 119 -4.97 -6.48 -23.44
C ARG A 119 -4.62 -5.95 -24.82
N LEU A 120 -3.60 -5.11 -24.91
CA LEU A 120 -3.06 -4.55 -26.14
C LEU A 120 -1.73 -5.22 -26.47
N GLU A 121 -1.72 -6.16 -27.39
CA GLU A 121 -0.52 -6.91 -27.79
C GLU A 121 0.46 -7.25 -26.64
N LYS A 122 1.50 -6.41 -26.42
CA LYS A 122 2.52 -6.61 -25.38
C LYS A 122 2.30 -5.77 -24.13
N ILE A 123 1.43 -4.78 -24.17
CA ILE A 123 1.19 -3.85 -23.04
C ILE A 123 -0.26 -3.99 -22.59
N TRP A 124 -0.47 -4.27 -21.32
CA TRP A 124 -1.78 -4.43 -20.71
C TRP A 124 -2.00 -3.34 -19.65
N PRO A 125 -2.44 -2.15 -20.05
CA PRO A 125 -2.78 -1.11 -19.10
C PRO A 125 -3.98 -1.51 -18.25
N TYR A 126 -3.98 -1.09 -16.98
CA TYR A 126 -5.07 -1.36 -16.07
C TYR A 126 -5.29 -0.20 -15.09
N ILE A 127 -6.52 -0.09 -14.63
CA ILE A 127 -6.93 0.84 -13.59
C ILE A 127 -7.83 0.12 -12.60
N GLY A 128 -7.65 0.38 -11.33
CA GLY A 128 -8.39 -0.34 -10.31
C GLY A 128 -8.24 0.24 -8.93
N GLY A 129 -8.56 -0.59 -7.96
CA GLY A 129 -8.41 -0.26 -6.57
C GLY A 129 -8.33 -1.48 -5.68
N SER A 130 -7.85 -1.27 -4.47
CA SER A 130 -7.92 -2.26 -3.42
C SER A 130 -8.57 -1.69 -2.17
N VAL A 131 -9.15 -2.56 -1.38
CA VAL A 131 -9.73 -2.26 -0.08
C VAL A 131 -9.34 -3.36 0.89
N GLY A 132 -8.96 -2.94 2.08
CA GLY A 132 -8.51 -3.91 3.08
C GLY A 132 -8.13 -3.28 4.39
N GLY A 133 -7.26 -3.95 5.11
CA GLY A 133 -6.75 -3.50 6.38
C GLY A 133 -5.27 -3.78 6.55
N GLY A 134 -4.71 -3.17 7.57
CA GLY A 134 -3.30 -3.32 7.89
C GLY A 134 -2.99 -2.95 9.33
N ALA A 135 -1.73 -3.08 9.65
CA ALA A 135 -1.19 -2.63 10.92
C ALA A 135 0.13 -1.89 10.70
N MET A 136 0.29 -0.82 11.43
CA MET A 136 1.51 -0.03 11.50
C MET A 136 2.16 -0.25 12.86
N ARG A 137 3.47 -0.40 12.87
CA ARG A 137 4.30 -0.48 14.07
C ARG A 137 5.35 0.60 13.99
N THR A 138 5.39 1.44 14.98
CA THR A 138 6.42 2.47 15.15
C THR A 138 7.31 2.08 16.32
N LEU A 139 8.59 1.96 16.08
CA LEU A 139 9.60 1.86 17.12
C LEU A 139 10.34 3.18 17.16
N SER A 140 10.26 3.87 18.27
CA SER A 140 11.00 5.09 18.56
C SER A 140 12.04 4.79 19.63
N VAL A 141 13.31 4.95 19.29
CA VAL A 141 14.43 4.82 20.22
C VAL A 141 14.79 6.24 20.65
N VAL A 142 14.64 6.53 21.93
CA VAL A 142 14.96 7.85 22.53
C VAL A 142 16.32 7.75 23.21
N GLU A 143 17.18 8.74 23.02
CA GLU A 143 18.47 8.79 23.70
C GLU A 143 18.26 9.00 25.21
N GLY A 144 18.55 7.99 25.96
CA GLY A 144 18.47 8.05 27.42
C GLY A 144 19.73 7.52 28.05
N SER A 145 20.41 8.35 28.81
CA SER A 145 21.42 8.01 29.79
C SER A 145 22.48 6.97 29.38
N GLN A 146 23.74 7.28 29.61
CA GLN A 146 24.94 6.49 29.31
C GLN A 146 25.02 5.07 29.92
N ASP A 147 23.96 4.56 30.54
CA ASP A 147 23.87 3.21 31.07
C ASP A 147 23.13 2.31 30.11
N ASP A 148 23.84 1.40 29.47
CA ASP A 148 23.32 0.40 28.49
C ASP A 148 22.12 -0.40 28.95
N TRP A 149 21.89 -0.51 30.25
CA TRP A 149 20.76 -1.21 30.86
C TRP A 149 19.43 -0.46 30.79
N LEU A 150 19.47 0.86 30.60
CA LEU A 150 18.27 1.71 30.51
C LEU A 150 17.85 1.93 29.04
N ALA A 151 18.72 1.66 28.06
CA ALA A 151 18.40 1.85 26.64
C ALA A 151 17.22 0.97 26.17
N GLU A 152 17.07 -0.25 26.70
CA GLU A 152 15.92 -1.11 26.40
C GLU A 152 14.60 -0.58 26.99
N GLN A 153 14.65 0.21 28.03
CA GLN A 153 13.44 0.78 28.66
C GLN A 153 12.90 2.03 27.98
N VAL A 154 13.65 2.61 27.06
CA VAL A 154 13.30 3.87 26.39
C VAL A 154 12.77 3.64 24.95
N ALA A 155 12.68 2.41 24.49
CA ALA A 155 12.07 2.10 23.20
C ALA A 155 10.55 2.02 23.33
N VAL A 156 9.85 2.95 22.71
CA VAL A 156 8.37 2.96 22.68
C VAL A 156 7.90 2.24 21.42
N LEU A 157 7.24 1.10 21.59
CA LEU A 157 6.59 0.39 20.51
C LEU A 157 5.11 0.77 20.47
N HIS A 158 4.71 1.49 19.42
CA HIS A 158 3.31 1.76 19.16
C HIS A 158 2.80 0.87 18.02
N LYS A 159 1.63 0.25 18.22
CA LYS A 159 0.98 -0.59 17.22
C LYS A 159 -0.43 -0.09 16.97
N GLN A 160 -0.75 0.17 15.71
CA GLN A 160 -2.04 0.67 15.27
C GLN A 160 -2.57 -0.15 14.10
N GLY A 161 -3.87 -0.48 14.16
CA GLY A 161 -4.62 -1.02 13.03
C GLY A 161 -5.26 0.07 12.19
N PHE A 162 -5.39 -0.15 10.89
CA PHE A 162 -6.06 0.76 9.98
C PHE A 162 -6.81 0.02 8.87
N GLY A 163 -7.89 0.63 8.38
CA GLY A 163 -8.50 0.27 7.12
C GLY A 163 -7.94 1.14 5.99
N TYR A 164 -8.03 0.69 4.75
CA TYR A 164 -7.58 1.50 3.62
C TYR A 164 -8.43 1.29 2.37
N ILE A 165 -8.43 2.33 1.53
CA ILE A 165 -8.84 2.29 0.13
C ILE A 165 -7.65 2.78 -0.68
N ASN A 166 -7.32 2.07 -1.75
CA ASN A 166 -6.12 2.33 -2.50
C ASN A 166 -6.41 2.31 -4.00
N PRO A 167 -6.79 3.44 -4.61
CA PRO A 167 -6.88 3.56 -6.05
C PRO A 167 -5.50 3.40 -6.68
N TYR A 168 -5.45 2.71 -7.82
CA TYR A 168 -4.22 2.51 -8.55
C TYR A 168 -4.41 2.47 -10.06
N LEU A 169 -3.34 2.76 -10.77
CA LEU A 169 -3.21 2.55 -12.20
C LEU A 169 -1.88 1.85 -12.47
N GLY A 170 -1.80 1.13 -13.58
CA GLY A 170 -0.57 0.44 -13.92
C GLY A 170 -0.59 -0.17 -15.31
N MET A 171 0.46 -0.90 -15.59
CA MET A 171 0.58 -1.66 -16.83
C MET A 171 1.39 -2.93 -16.59
N ASP A 172 1.00 -3.99 -17.28
CA ASP A 172 1.76 -5.22 -17.39
C ASP A 172 2.40 -5.28 -18.78
N TYR A 173 3.70 -5.50 -18.85
CA TYR A 173 4.44 -5.71 -20.08
C TYR A 173 4.71 -7.20 -20.28
N CYS A 174 4.17 -7.80 -21.33
CA CYS A 174 4.32 -9.20 -21.64
C CYS A 174 5.73 -9.52 -22.15
N ILE A 175 6.60 -10.01 -21.27
CA ILE A 175 7.94 -10.48 -21.66
C ILE A 175 7.81 -11.80 -22.42
N THR A 176 6.99 -12.70 -21.88
CA THR A 176 6.60 -13.96 -22.51
C THR A 176 5.10 -14.19 -22.32
N LYS A 177 4.54 -15.24 -22.93
CA LYS A 177 3.13 -15.61 -22.70
C LYS A 177 2.80 -15.90 -21.22
N ARG A 178 3.80 -16.21 -20.39
CA ARG A 178 3.63 -16.61 -18.99
C ARG A 178 4.26 -15.65 -17.98
N ILE A 179 5.10 -14.73 -18.44
CA ILE A 179 5.85 -13.83 -17.56
C ILE A 179 5.63 -12.40 -18.01
N HIS A 180 5.11 -11.58 -17.13
CA HIS A 180 4.90 -10.15 -17.34
C HIS A 180 5.70 -9.34 -16.33
N ALA A 181 6.34 -8.27 -16.79
CA ALA A 181 6.81 -7.21 -15.90
C ALA A 181 5.62 -6.31 -15.56
N THR A 182 5.41 -6.00 -14.30
CA THR A 182 4.33 -5.13 -13.86
C THR A 182 4.86 -3.83 -13.29
N PHE A 183 4.19 -2.73 -13.62
CA PHE A 183 4.41 -1.39 -13.08
C PHE A 183 3.08 -0.89 -12.55
N ARG A 184 3.08 -0.35 -11.33
CA ARG A 184 1.86 0.16 -10.70
C ARG A 184 2.18 1.43 -9.92
N LEU A 185 1.33 2.42 -10.04
CA LEU A 185 1.31 3.61 -9.21
C LEU A 185 0.02 3.60 -8.40
N ASP A 186 0.11 3.79 -7.10
CA ASP A 186 -1.06 3.85 -6.23
C ASP A 186 -0.99 5.04 -5.27
N TRP A 187 -2.13 5.32 -4.64
CA TRP A 187 -2.25 6.31 -3.59
C TRP A 187 -3.09 5.75 -2.45
N MET A 188 -2.43 5.32 -1.39
CA MET A 188 -3.16 4.78 -0.23
C MET A 188 -3.85 5.89 0.55
N LEU A 189 -5.14 5.69 0.76
CA LEU A 189 -5.98 6.47 1.64
C LEU A 189 -6.33 5.59 2.83
N ALA A 190 -5.61 5.77 3.92
CA ALA A 190 -5.83 5.00 5.14
C ALA A 190 -6.79 5.74 6.08
N PHE A 191 -7.54 4.98 6.88
CA PHE A 191 -8.47 5.48 7.88
C PHE A 191 -8.46 4.57 9.12
N SER A 192 -8.67 5.16 10.28
CA SER A 192 -8.80 4.47 11.56
C SER A 192 -9.75 5.23 12.48
N ASN A 193 -10.22 4.58 13.53
CA ASN A 193 -10.98 5.22 14.59
C ASN A 193 -10.11 6.01 15.56
N GLU A 194 -8.81 5.80 15.54
CA GLU A 194 -7.83 6.50 16.35
C GLU A 194 -7.23 7.66 15.54
N GLN A 195 -7.02 8.81 16.16
CA GLN A 195 -6.48 10.02 15.51
C GLN A 195 -4.96 9.97 15.30
N LEU A 196 -4.42 8.81 15.01
CA LEU A 196 -2.98 8.61 14.88
C LEU A 196 -2.52 8.66 13.43
N VAL A 197 -1.21 8.65 13.23
CA VAL A 197 -0.56 8.73 11.92
C VAL A 197 -1.02 7.62 11.00
N PHE A 198 -1.39 7.95 9.78
CA PHE A 198 -1.82 6.99 8.76
C PHE A 198 -0.76 6.81 7.68
N PRO A 199 -0.58 5.60 7.17
CA PRO A 199 0.33 5.34 6.07
C PRO A 199 -0.26 5.82 4.72
N THR A 200 -0.49 7.13 4.60
CA THR A 200 -1.05 7.74 3.40
C THR A 200 0.05 8.27 2.50
N GLY A 201 -0.06 8.05 1.20
CA GLY A 201 0.87 8.60 0.22
C GLY A 201 0.99 7.77 -1.05
N PRO A 202 1.71 8.33 -2.05
CA PRO A 202 1.95 7.66 -3.33
C PRO A 202 3.00 6.56 -3.19
N ARG A 203 2.82 5.49 -3.98
CA ARG A 203 3.78 4.39 -4.08
C ARG A 203 3.91 3.93 -5.51
N LEU A 204 5.14 3.67 -5.92
CA LEU A 204 5.49 3.08 -7.19
C LEU A 204 5.94 1.64 -6.97
N TYR A 205 5.38 0.73 -7.75
CA TYR A 205 5.69 -0.70 -7.68
C TYR A 205 6.29 -1.17 -9.00
N ILE A 206 7.23 -2.09 -8.87
CA ILE A 206 7.80 -2.84 -9.97
C ILE A 206 7.90 -4.31 -9.57
N GLY A 207 7.59 -5.21 -10.49
CA GLY A 207 7.65 -6.64 -10.18
C GLY A 207 7.45 -7.55 -11.36
N ILE A 208 7.33 -8.82 -11.05
CA ILE A 208 7.12 -9.89 -12.02
C ILE A 208 5.84 -10.64 -11.66
N MET A 209 4.98 -10.83 -12.67
CA MET A 209 3.75 -11.59 -12.58
C MET A 209 3.84 -12.83 -13.47
N PHE A 210 3.45 -13.96 -12.93
CA PHE A 210 3.31 -15.21 -13.65
C PHE A 210 1.85 -15.37 -14.05
N CYS A 211 1.60 -15.63 -15.34
CA CYS A 211 0.27 -15.76 -15.93
C CYS A 211 0.01 -17.20 -16.39
N HIS A 212 -1.21 -17.67 -16.10
CA HIS A 212 -1.69 -18.99 -16.49
C HIS A 212 -3.02 -18.89 -17.22
#